data_a0aff5dec4f98f67464a2d8ca1e1fc2f
#
_entry.id   a0aff5dec4f98f67464a2d8ca1e1fc2f
#
_cell.length_a   1.000
_cell.length_b   1.000
_cell.length_c   1.000
_cell.angle_alpha   90.00
_cell.angle_beta   90.00
_cell.angle_gamma   90.00
#
_symmetry.space_group_name_H-M   'P 1'
#
loop_
_entity.id
_entity.type
_entity.pdbx_description
1 polymer ?
#
loop_
_entity_poly.entity_id
_entity_poly.type
_entity_poly.pdbx_seq_one_letter_code
_entity_poly.pdbx_strand_id
1 'polypeptide(L)'
;MTLRSLRLLVLAALLPLPAIAQPAPTVIIIARHAEKGTTPANDPPLTEAGVLRAKALAAALAGAKVQAVITTQLARTRETGRPTAEAAGLTMETVAAGSATEVHAKAVADAARKHVGKTVLVVGHSNTVMRIVEALGGPKLPDLCDSQYSGLFTVILDGASTRFVSSTFGAPSPEQPTGCPNTMQ
;
A
#
# COMPACT_ATOMS: atom_id res chain seq x y z
N MET A 1 -2.68 -1.53 -83.08
CA MET A 1 -3.63 -1.80 -81.96
C MET A 1 -2.78 -1.96 -80.67
N THR A 2 -2.76 -0.89 -79.86
CA THR A 2 -1.97 -0.83 -78.61
C THR A 2 -2.91 -1.02 -77.43
N LEU A 3 -2.78 -2.19 -76.71
CA LEU A 3 -3.53 -2.43 -75.46
C LEU A 3 -2.90 -1.58 -74.33
N ARG A 4 -3.66 -0.61 -73.82
CA ARG A 4 -3.30 0.10 -72.60
C ARG A 4 -3.77 -0.71 -71.38
N SER A 5 -2.81 -1.28 -70.62
CA SER A 5 -3.03 -1.97 -69.35
C SER A 5 -3.40 -0.95 -68.25
N LEU A 6 -4.64 -0.98 -67.83
CA LEU A 6 -5.17 -0.17 -66.68
C LEU A 6 -4.71 -0.84 -65.39
N ARG A 7 -3.69 -0.25 -64.69
CA ARG A 7 -3.26 -0.69 -63.36
C ARG A 7 -4.19 -0.08 -62.31
N LEU A 8 -5.06 -0.89 -61.71
CA LEU A 8 -5.86 -0.52 -60.58
C LEU A 8 -4.94 -0.43 -59.32
N LEU A 9 -4.76 0.79 -58.84
CA LEU A 9 -4.11 1.02 -57.51
C LEU A 9 -5.17 0.79 -56.43
N VAL A 10 -5.05 -0.35 -55.73
CA VAL A 10 -5.86 -0.60 -54.52
C VAL A 10 -5.19 0.15 -53.36
N LEU A 11 -5.77 1.30 -53.00
CA LEU A 11 -5.38 2.06 -51.80
C LEU A 11 -5.99 1.39 -50.55
N ALA A 12 -5.21 0.54 -49.89
CA ALA A 12 -5.62 -0.07 -48.61
C ALA A 12 -5.70 1.03 -47.52
N ALA A 13 -6.87 1.43 -47.15
CA ALA A 13 -7.08 2.33 -46.02
C ALA A 13 -6.74 1.61 -44.72
N LEU A 14 -5.60 1.92 -44.12
CA LEU A 14 -5.23 1.51 -42.77
C LEU A 14 -6.13 2.25 -41.78
N LEU A 15 -7.22 1.60 -41.35
CA LEU A 15 -8.03 2.08 -40.24
C LEU A 15 -7.23 1.95 -38.93
N PRO A 16 -7.08 3.01 -38.12
CA PRO A 16 -6.43 2.90 -36.82
C PRO A 16 -7.24 1.96 -35.93
N LEU A 17 -6.61 0.88 -35.45
CA LEU A 17 -7.18 0.03 -34.43
C LEU A 17 -7.32 0.83 -33.14
N PRO A 18 -8.48 0.74 -32.43
CA PRO A 18 -8.63 1.41 -31.15
C PRO A 18 -7.56 0.90 -30.19
N ALA A 19 -6.71 1.79 -29.68
CA ALA A 19 -5.78 1.48 -28.63
C ALA A 19 -6.60 1.09 -27.38
N ILE A 20 -6.54 -0.16 -26.97
CA ILE A 20 -7.12 -0.62 -25.69
C ILE A 20 -6.29 0.02 -24.59
N ALA A 21 -6.82 1.06 -23.96
CA ALA A 21 -6.17 1.70 -22.82
C ALA A 21 -6.03 0.67 -21.70
N GLN A 22 -4.78 0.35 -21.32
CA GLN A 22 -4.53 -0.51 -20.18
C GLN A 22 -4.96 0.22 -18.91
N PRO A 23 -5.59 -0.48 -17.95
CA PRO A 23 -5.94 0.13 -16.67
C PRO A 23 -4.67 0.66 -15.99
N ALA A 24 -4.78 1.80 -15.31
CA ALA A 24 -3.69 2.36 -14.53
C ALA A 24 -3.21 1.34 -13.48
N PRO A 25 -1.92 1.32 -13.13
CA PRO A 25 -1.41 0.42 -12.11
C PRO A 25 -2.05 0.72 -10.74
N THR A 26 -2.27 -0.34 -9.95
CA THR A 26 -2.72 -0.20 -8.56
C THR A 26 -1.50 0.00 -7.68
N VAL A 27 -1.48 1.09 -6.92
CA VAL A 27 -0.38 1.45 -6.01
C VAL A 27 -0.82 1.18 -4.58
N ILE A 28 -0.16 0.25 -3.89
CA ILE A 28 -0.47 -0.11 -2.50
C ILE A 28 0.69 0.32 -1.63
N ILE A 29 0.45 1.34 -0.80
CA ILE A 29 1.42 1.91 0.13
C ILE A 29 1.14 1.32 1.50
N ILE A 30 2.13 0.70 2.13
CA ILE A 30 1.98 -0.06 3.36
C ILE A 30 2.88 0.57 4.41
N ALA A 31 2.32 0.86 5.58
CA ALA A 31 3.04 1.36 6.74
C ALA A 31 2.64 0.56 7.98
N ARG A 32 3.54 0.46 8.94
CA ARG A 32 3.20 0.02 10.29
C ARG A 32 2.46 1.15 11.02
N HIS A 33 1.56 0.80 11.95
CA HIS A 33 1.01 1.80 12.88
C HIS A 33 2.12 2.55 13.61
N ALA A 34 1.87 3.80 13.96
CA ALA A 34 2.79 4.67 14.69
C ALA A 34 2.93 4.24 16.17
N GLU A 35 3.78 4.93 16.92
CA GLU A 35 4.10 4.64 18.31
C GLU A 35 2.82 4.63 19.16
N LYS A 36 2.54 3.48 19.79
CA LYS A 36 1.39 3.29 20.68
C LYS A 36 1.74 3.45 22.15
N GLY A 37 0.79 3.86 22.95
CA GLY A 37 0.88 3.83 24.40
C GLY A 37 0.82 2.41 24.98
N THR A 38 0.65 2.33 26.29
CA THR A 38 0.54 1.07 27.03
C THR A 38 -0.79 0.88 27.73
N THR A 39 -1.60 1.92 27.78
CA THR A 39 -2.89 1.92 28.51
C THR A 39 -4.01 2.45 27.59
N PRO A 40 -5.15 1.73 27.49
CA PRO A 40 -5.41 0.38 28.03
C PRO A 40 -4.56 -0.69 27.30
N ALA A 41 -4.17 -1.75 28.02
CA ALA A 41 -3.20 -2.74 27.50
C ALA A 41 -3.67 -3.46 26.22
N ASN A 42 -4.97 -3.70 26.08
CA ASN A 42 -5.55 -4.43 24.93
C ASN A 42 -5.64 -3.60 23.64
N ASP A 43 -5.88 -2.28 23.74
CA ASP A 43 -5.99 -1.40 22.57
C ASP A 43 -5.54 0.04 22.91
N PRO A 44 -4.26 0.26 23.19
CA PRO A 44 -3.76 1.59 23.53
C PRO A 44 -3.81 2.52 22.31
N PRO A 45 -4.13 3.81 22.53
CA PRO A 45 -4.05 4.85 21.51
C PRO A 45 -2.59 5.15 21.15
N LEU A 46 -2.39 6.00 20.16
CA LEU A 46 -1.06 6.53 19.83
C LEU A 46 -0.52 7.40 20.98
N THR A 47 0.79 7.38 21.15
CA THR A 47 1.51 8.38 21.95
C THR A 47 1.54 9.72 21.21
N GLU A 48 2.01 10.77 21.86
CA GLU A 48 2.25 12.06 21.20
C GLU A 48 3.20 11.93 20.02
N ALA A 49 4.29 11.16 20.16
CA ALA A 49 5.21 10.85 19.05
C ALA A 49 4.49 10.11 17.91
N GLY A 50 3.60 9.16 18.24
CA GLY A 50 2.79 8.45 17.26
C GLY A 50 1.81 9.37 16.52
N VAL A 51 1.20 10.34 17.19
CA VAL A 51 0.34 11.33 16.54
C VAL A 51 1.14 12.20 15.57
N LEU A 52 2.34 12.62 15.96
CA LEU A 52 3.23 13.37 15.05
C LEU A 52 3.65 12.53 13.84
N ARG A 53 3.95 11.24 14.03
CA ARG A 53 4.26 10.32 12.94
C ARG A 53 3.07 10.10 12.01
N ALA A 54 1.86 9.96 12.51
CA ALA A 54 0.65 9.85 11.69
C ALA A 54 0.45 11.09 10.80
N LYS A 55 0.70 12.29 11.33
CA LYS A 55 0.68 13.54 10.56
C LYS A 55 1.81 13.56 9.51
N ALA A 56 3.01 13.08 9.86
CA ALA A 56 4.13 12.98 8.93
C ALA A 56 3.84 11.99 7.78
N LEU A 57 3.11 10.89 8.06
CA LEU A 57 2.64 9.97 7.02
C LEU A 57 1.70 10.68 6.05
N ALA A 58 0.70 11.40 6.56
CA ALA A 58 -0.23 12.14 5.71
C ALA A 58 0.50 13.19 4.84
N ALA A 59 1.47 13.89 5.41
CA ALA A 59 2.29 14.86 4.67
C ALA A 59 3.14 14.19 3.57
N ALA A 60 3.75 13.04 3.87
CA ALA A 60 4.52 12.26 2.89
C ALA A 60 3.65 11.76 1.74
N LEU A 61 2.38 11.51 2.00
CA LEU A 61 1.41 11.00 1.02
C LEU A 61 0.57 12.10 0.34
N ALA A 62 0.77 13.36 0.63
CA ALA A 62 -0.04 14.46 0.09
C ALA A 62 -0.10 14.47 -1.46
N GLY A 63 1.02 14.13 -2.12
CA GLY A 63 1.10 14.03 -3.58
C GLY A 63 0.65 12.67 -4.16
N ALA A 64 0.45 11.65 -3.34
CA ALA A 64 0.16 10.29 -3.79
C ALA A 64 -1.29 10.08 -4.23
N LYS A 65 -2.20 11.04 -3.98
CA LYS A 65 -3.64 10.97 -4.30
C LYS A 65 -4.28 9.70 -3.78
N VAL A 66 -4.12 9.42 -2.49
CA VAL A 66 -4.70 8.24 -1.83
C VAL A 66 -6.22 8.22 -2.03
N GLN A 67 -6.77 7.07 -2.45
CA GLN A 67 -8.17 6.88 -2.80
C GLN A 67 -8.85 5.78 -1.95
N ALA A 68 -8.09 5.07 -1.13
CA ALA A 68 -8.61 4.14 -0.13
C ALA A 68 -7.62 4.03 1.03
N VAL A 69 -8.14 3.83 2.24
CA VAL A 69 -7.33 3.61 3.44
C VAL A 69 -7.86 2.35 4.14
N ILE A 70 -6.99 1.36 4.31
CA ILE A 70 -7.30 0.09 4.96
C ILE A 70 -6.56 0.01 6.28
N THR A 71 -7.28 -0.29 7.36
CA THR A 71 -6.74 -0.42 8.72
C THR A 71 -7.26 -1.68 9.39
N THR A 72 -6.76 -2.02 10.57
CA THR A 72 -7.43 -2.98 11.44
C THR A 72 -8.44 -2.25 12.35
N GLN A 73 -9.20 -3.01 13.16
CA GLN A 73 -10.11 -2.45 14.17
C GLN A 73 -9.39 -1.74 15.32
N LEU A 74 -8.06 -1.90 15.45
CA LEU A 74 -7.29 -1.41 16.59
C LEU A 74 -7.03 0.10 16.49
N ALA A 75 -7.14 0.80 17.62
CA ALA A 75 -7.00 2.25 17.71
C ALA A 75 -5.71 2.74 17.03
N ARG A 76 -4.57 2.11 17.32
CA ARG A 76 -3.26 2.48 16.77
C ARG A 76 -3.20 2.49 15.24
N THR A 77 -3.86 1.57 14.55
CA THR A 77 -3.87 1.56 13.07
C THR A 77 -4.82 2.62 12.52
N ARG A 78 -6.00 2.75 13.13
CA ARG A 78 -6.99 3.77 12.74
C ARG A 78 -6.46 5.17 12.94
N GLU A 79 -5.85 5.44 14.10
CA GLU A 79 -5.28 6.76 14.41
C GLU A 79 -4.11 7.10 13.50
N THR A 80 -3.29 6.11 13.09
CA THR A 80 -2.22 6.31 12.12
C THR A 80 -2.76 6.65 10.73
N GLY A 81 -3.82 5.98 10.27
CA GLY A 81 -4.41 6.20 8.94
C GLY A 81 -5.31 7.43 8.87
N ARG A 82 -5.87 7.88 10.01
CA ARG A 82 -6.87 8.93 10.07
C ARG A 82 -6.46 10.24 9.40
N PRO A 83 -5.28 10.85 9.66
CA PRO A 83 -4.91 12.11 9.02
C PRO A 83 -4.87 12.03 7.49
N THR A 84 -4.45 10.89 6.94
CA THR A 84 -4.47 10.66 5.48
C THR A 84 -5.91 10.52 4.96
N ALA A 85 -6.77 9.78 5.67
CA ALA A 85 -8.16 9.60 5.28
C ALA A 85 -8.92 10.93 5.31
N GLU A 86 -8.75 11.72 6.38
CA GLU A 86 -9.38 13.05 6.53
C GLU A 86 -8.93 14.01 5.42
N ALA A 87 -7.62 14.07 5.13
CA ALA A 87 -7.08 14.92 4.06
C ALA A 87 -7.61 14.55 2.67
N ALA A 88 -7.95 13.28 2.46
CA ALA A 88 -8.50 12.78 1.20
C ALA A 88 -10.03 12.69 1.16
N GLY A 89 -10.73 13.02 2.26
CA GLY A 89 -12.20 12.92 2.37
C GLY A 89 -12.70 11.47 2.31
N LEU A 90 -11.93 10.51 2.86
CA LEU A 90 -12.20 9.07 2.75
C LEU A 90 -12.71 8.48 4.07
N THR A 91 -13.61 7.50 3.94
CA THR A 91 -13.92 6.56 5.04
C THR A 91 -12.90 5.41 5.01
N MET A 92 -12.37 5.05 6.17
CA MET A 92 -11.43 3.94 6.30
C MET A 92 -12.14 2.59 6.24
N GLU A 93 -11.60 1.67 5.43
CA GLU A 93 -12.00 0.27 5.40
C GLU A 93 -11.31 -0.50 6.53
N THR A 94 -12.03 -1.39 7.21
CA THR A 94 -11.48 -2.21 8.28
C THR A 94 -11.38 -3.67 7.87
N VAL A 95 -10.17 -4.24 7.93
CA VAL A 95 -9.92 -5.68 7.85
C VAL A 95 -9.49 -6.15 9.24
N ALA A 96 -10.35 -6.91 9.92
CA ALA A 96 -10.13 -7.26 11.32
C ALA A 96 -8.86 -8.09 11.52
N ALA A 97 -8.02 -7.69 12.47
CA ALA A 97 -6.93 -8.50 13.00
C ALA A 97 -7.49 -9.50 14.03
N GLY A 98 -6.79 -10.62 14.25
CA GLY A 98 -7.19 -11.67 15.22
C GLY A 98 -7.13 -13.09 14.65
N SER A 99 -6.93 -13.24 13.34
CA SER A 99 -6.60 -14.52 12.70
C SER A 99 -5.09 -14.76 12.68
N ALA A 100 -4.67 -15.95 12.21
CA ALA A 100 -3.25 -16.21 11.94
C ALA A 100 -2.68 -15.15 11.00
N THR A 101 -1.42 -14.77 11.19
CA THR A 101 -0.77 -13.65 10.51
C THR A 101 -0.89 -13.73 8.99
N GLU A 102 -0.67 -14.92 8.41
CA GLU A 102 -0.75 -15.14 6.97
C GLU A 102 -2.19 -15.02 6.44
N VAL A 103 -3.17 -15.50 7.21
CA VAL A 103 -4.60 -15.38 6.86
C VAL A 103 -5.02 -13.92 6.84
N HIS A 104 -4.62 -13.16 7.87
CA HIS A 104 -4.88 -11.72 7.93
C HIS A 104 -4.18 -10.97 6.79
N ALA A 105 -2.89 -11.25 6.56
CA ALA A 105 -2.13 -10.59 5.49
C ALA A 105 -2.76 -10.83 4.12
N LYS A 106 -3.21 -12.08 3.86
CA LYS A 106 -3.95 -12.40 2.63
C LYS A 106 -5.26 -11.62 2.54
N ALA A 107 -6.04 -11.54 3.62
CA ALA A 107 -7.31 -10.79 3.63
C ALA A 107 -7.10 -9.31 3.33
N VAL A 108 -6.05 -8.68 3.90
CA VAL A 108 -5.67 -7.29 3.62
C VAL A 108 -5.23 -7.12 2.16
N ALA A 109 -4.40 -8.04 1.64
CA ALA A 109 -3.97 -8.00 0.25
C ALA A 109 -5.14 -8.13 -0.72
N ASP A 110 -6.10 -9.03 -0.43
CA ASP A 110 -7.31 -9.21 -1.24
C ASP A 110 -8.22 -7.97 -1.19
N ALA A 111 -8.35 -7.32 -0.03
CA ALA A 111 -9.07 -6.06 0.12
C ALA A 111 -8.40 -4.95 -0.73
N ALA A 112 -7.08 -4.80 -0.63
CA ALA A 112 -6.34 -3.80 -1.39
C ALA A 112 -6.45 -4.01 -2.91
N ARG A 113 -6.42 -5.26 -3.39
CA ARG A 113 -6.58 -5.59 -4.82
C ARG A 113 -7.93 -5.22 -5.42
N LYS A 114 -8.97 -5.04 -4.61
CA LYS A 114 -10.29 -4.58 -5.10
C LYS A 114 -10.26 -3.14 -5.63
N HIS A 115 -9.27 -2.37 -5.23
CA HIS A 115 -9.09 -0.97 -5.62
C HIS A 115 -8.25 -0.82 -6.91
N VAL A 116 -8.63 -1.52 -7.98
CA VAL A 116 -7.90 -1.53 -9.26
C VAL A 116 -7.66 -0.11 -9.78
N GLY A 117 -6.42 0.19 -10.18
CA GLY A 117 -6.03 1.49 -10.73
C GLY A 117 -5.96 2.64 -9.73
N LYS A 118 -6.09 2.35 -8.43
CA LYS A 118 -6.10 3.35 -7.35
C LYS A 118 -4.83 3.30 -6.51
N THR A 119 -4.58 4.38 -5.77
CA THR A 119 -3.60 4.42 -4.69
C THR A 119 -4.27 4.09 -3.36
N VAL A 120 -3.79 3.06 -2.68
CA VAL A 120 -4.32 2.54 -1.42
C VAL A 120 -3.29 2.69 -0.32
N LEU A 121 -3.66 3.27 0.82
CA LEU A 121 -2.86 3.19 2.04
C LEU A 121 -3.34 2.01 2.88
N VAL A 122 -2.41 1.16 3.30
CA VAL A 122 -2.62 0.08 4.26
C VAL A 122 -1.82 0.37 5.52
N VAL A 123 -2.47 0.37 6.69
CA VAL A 123 -1.79 0.50 7.98
C VAL A 123 -1.91 -0.82 8.73
N GLY A 124 -0.77 -1.50 8.90
CA GLY A 124 -0.65 -2.80 9.55
C GLY A 124 0.18 -2.78 10.84
N HIS A 125 0.72 -3.94 11.21
CA HIS A 125 1.52 -4.19 12.41
C HIS A 125 2.91 -4.68 12.07
N SER A 126 3.85 -4.70 13.03
CA SER A 126 5.24 -5.12 12.81
C SER A 126 5.35 -6.51 12.17
N ASN A 127 4.51 -7.46 12.57
CA ASN A 127 4.47 -8.82 12.07
C ASN A 127 3.61 -9.02 10.80
N THR A 128 2.79 -8.05 10.40
CA THR A 128 1.88 -8.21 9.26
C THR A 128 2.31 -7.45 8.02
N VAL A 129 3.03 -6.33 8.17
CA VAL A 129 3.41 -5.45 7.05
C VAL A 129 4.19 -6.22 5.98
N MET A 130 5.22 -6.98 6.34
CA MET A 130 6.02 -7.74 5.38
C MET A 130 5.25 -8.95 4.81
N ARG A 131 4.34 -9.54 5.57
CA ARG A 131 3.44 -10.62 5.09
C ARG A 131 2.42 -10.08 4.09
N ILE A 132 1.93 -8.85 4.27
CA ILE A 132 1.06 -8.18 3.29
C ILE A 132 1.83 -7.88 2.00
N VAL A 133 3.08 -7.41 2.10
CA VAL A 133 3.97 -7.22 0.93
C VAL A 133 4.14 -8.52 0.15
N GLU A 134 4.47 -9.63 0.85
CA GLU A 134 4.60 -10.97 0.24
C GLU A 134 3.29 -11.44 -0.39
N ALA A 135 2.16 -11.29 0.32
CA ALA A 135 0.84 -11.66 -0.19
C ALA A 135 0.41 -10.85 -1.43
N LEU A 136 0.94 -9.64 -1.62
CA LEU A 136 0.76 -8.81 -2.81
C LEU A 136 1.68 -9.20 -3.98
N GLY A 137 2.59 -10.15 -3.79
CA GLY A 137 3.55 -10.58 -4.80
C GLY A 137 4.89 -9.84 -4.72
N GLY A 138 5.13 -9.08 -3.66
CA GLY A 138 6.42 -8.48 -3.34
C GLY A 138 7.42 -9.50 -2.75
N PRO A 139 8.63 -9.05 -2.39
CA PRO A 139 9.65 -9.93 -1.82
C PRO A 139 9.26 -10.44 -0.42
N LYS A 140 9.74 -11.64 -0.09
CA LYS A 140 9.69 -12.16 1.28
C LYS A 140 10.77 -11.48 2.11
N LEU A 141 10.38 -10.71 3.10
CA LEU A 141 11.25 -9.96 3.99
C LEU A 141 10.97 -10.35 5.45
N PRO A 142 11.95 -10.20 6.37
CA PRO A 142 11.73 -10.40 7.79
C PRO A 142 10.72 -9.39 8.34
N ASP A 143 10.03 -9.76 9.42
CA ASP A 143 9.12 -8.87 10.12
C ASP A 143 9.86 -7.63 10.64
N LEU A 144 9.13 -6.54 10.82
CA LEU A 144 9.69 -5.31 11.37
C LEU A 144 9.97 -5.45 12.85
N CYS A 145 11.08 -4.87 13.30
CA CYS A 145 11.36 -4.75 14.73
C CYS A 145 10.38 -3.80 15.43
N ASP A 146 10.13 -4.00 16.72
CA ASP A 146 9.18 -3.19 17.49
C ASP A 146 9.54 -1.69 17.56
N SER A 147 10.80 -1.33 17.35
CA SER A 147 11.27 0.06 17.26
C SER A 147 11.23 0.67 15.84
N GLN A 148 10.88 -0.12 14.81
CA GLN A 148 10.83 0.34 13.42
C GLN A 148 9.46 0.89 13.05
N TYR A 149 9.34 2.20 12.97
CA TYR A 149 8.10 2.92 12.64
C TYR A 149 8.20 3.75 11.35
N SER A 150 9.40 4.04 10.85
CA SER A 150 9.61 4.95 9.72
C SER A 150 9.50 4.29 8.35
N GLY A 151 9.34 2.96 8.28
CA GLY A 151 9.27 2.25 7.00
C GLY A 151 8.00 2.57 6.21
N LEU A 152 8.17 2.83 4.91
CA LEU A 152 7.09 3.00 3.95
C LEU A 152 7.36 2.08 2.76
N PHE A 153 6.45 1.14 2.53
CA PHE A 153 6.62 0.06 1.56
C PHE A 153 5.56 0.19 0.48
N THR A 154 5.98 0.24 -0.78
CA THR A 154 5.07 0.40 -1.90
C THR A 154 5.12 -0.82 -2.80
N VAL A 155 3.97 -1.44 -3.03
CA VAL A 155 3.77 -2.50 -4.02
C VAL A 155 2.94 -1.93 -5.15
N ILE A 156 3.45 -2.02 -6.38
CA ILE A 156 2.79 -1.55 -7.58
C ILE A 156 2.39 -2.77 -8.41
N LEU A 157 1.08 -2.94 -8.59
CA LEU A 157 0.49 -4.00 -9.41
C LEU A 157 0.15 -3.42 -10.78
N ASP A 158 0.83 -3.89 -11.83
CA ASP A 158 0.70 -3.42 -13.20
C ASP A 158 0.48 -4.62 -14.13
N GLY A 159 -0.76 -4.95 -14.39
CA GLY A 159 -1.11 -6.18 -15.10
C GLY A 159 -0.57 -7.41 -14.38
N ALA A 160 0.29 -8.18 -15.07
CA ALA A 160 0.95 -9.36 -14.52
C ALA A 160 2.24 -9.04 -13.76
N SER A 161 2.71 -7.79 -13.75
CA SER A 161 3.96 -7.40 -13.10
C SER A 161 3.72 -6.82 -11.71
N THR A 162 4.66 -7.10 -10.79
CA THR A 162 4.67 -6.52 -9.45
C THR A 162 6.02 -5.86 -9.21
N ARG A 163 6.00 -4.60 -8.76
CA ARG A 163 7.21 -3.87 -8.36
C ARG A 163 7.12 -3.52 -6.89
N PHE A 164 8.25 -3.57 -6.20
CA PHE A 164 8.38 -3.23 -4.79
C PHE A 164 9.38 -2.09 -4.61
N VAL A 165 9.02 -1.12 -3.77
CA VAL A 165 9.88 0.01 -3.39
C VAL A 165 9.83 0.16 -1.87
N SER A 166 10.98 0.29 -1.25
CA SER A 166 11.11 0.61 0.18
C SER A 166 11.65 2.02 0.34
N SER A 167 11.04 2.80 1.22
CA SER A 167 11.43 4.16 1.56
C SER A 167 11.13 4.43 3.04
N THR A 168 11.33 5.64 3.49
CA THR A 168 11.06 6.04 4.88
C THR A 168 10.26 7.34 4.93
N PHE A 169 9.57 7.58 6.04
CA PHE A 169 8.84 8.82 6.32
C PHE A 169 8.98 9.25 7.78
N GLY A 170 8.80 10.53 8.03
CA GLY A 170 8.82 11.10 9.37
C GLY A 170 10.18 10.99 10.06
N ALA A 171 10.18 11.01 11.38
CA ALA A 171 11.40 10.86 12.16
C ALA A 171 12.03 9.46 11.95
N PRO A 172 13.36 9.35 11.81
CA PRO A 172 14.02 8.07 11.67
C PRO A 172 13.71 7.15 12.86
N SER A 173 13.59 5.85 12.60
CA SER A 173 13.56 4.86 13.66
C SER A 173 14.96 4.72 14.28
N PRO A 174 15.06 4.38 15.57
CA PRO A 174 16.34 4.08 16.19
C PRO A 174 17.11 2.99 15.42
N GLU A 175 18.43 3.08 15.39
CA GLU A 175 19.27 1.99 14.88
C GLU A 175 19.00 0.70 15.66
N GLN A 176 18.92 -0.42 14.93
CA GLN A 176 18.58 -1.69 15.53
C GLN A 176 19.84 -2.45 15.93
N PRO A 177 19.88 -3.02 17.15
CA PRO A 177 20.85 -4.07 17.43
C PRO A 177 20.56 -5.30 16.54
N THR A 178 21.61 -6.00 16.13
CA THR A 178 21.52 -7.24 15.36
C THR A 178 20.58 -8.24 16.05
N GLY A 179 19.49 -8.59 15.37
CA GLY A 179 18.49 -9.53 15.89
C GLY A 179 17.41 -8.85 16.72
N CYS A 180 16.37 -8.37 16.06
CA CYS A 180 15.22 -7.83 16.79
C CYS A 180 14.36 -8.95 17.37
N PRO A 181 14.10 -9.00 18.67
CA PRO A 181 12.99 -9.79 19.17
C PRO A 181 11.69 -9.10 18.73
N ASN A 182 10.88 -9.77 17.88
CA ASN A 182 9.48 -9.42 17.72
C ASN A 182 8.75 -9.88 18.97
N THR A 183 8.70 -9.04 19.98
CA THR A 183 7.83 -9.23 21.13
C THR A 183 6.45 -8.71 20.75
N MET A 184 5.66 -9.54 20.08
CA MET A 184 4.23 -9.31 20.01
C MET A 184 3.62 -9.54 21.37
N GLN A 185 3.21 -8.48 22.01
CA GLN A 185 2.25 -8.44 23.09
C GLN A 185 0.94 -7.79 22.62
#